data_5ebb17ce55dae10d142fe45d3ae2073e
#
_entry.id   5ebb17ce55dae10d142fe45d3ae2073e
#
_cell.length_a   1.000
_cell.length_b   1.000
_cell.length_c   1.000
_cell.angle_alpha   90.00
_cell.angle_beta   90.00
_cell.angle_gamma   90.00
#
_symmetry.space_group_name_H-M   'P 1'
#
loop_
_entity.id
_entity.type
_entity.pdbx_description
1 polymer ?
#
loop_
_entity_poly.entity_id
_entity_poly.type
_entity_poly.pdbx_seq_one_letter_code
_entity_poly.pdbx_strand_id
1 'polypeptide(L)'
;MNIHKPYRYSKFWPGILFVFVVAIAVYRIFICIDFNLEYYDSDQFIMWLSARNFSQGLFYGPCFYGQDYNFMIEGLIAAPLVYLGVDVRMAVALATHVLCSLFWFGNTWILVRHKAYAAAIMVLCVWMLVPLEYDLLTALPRGFIPGFACCCLMVWTLQRPNDNRAFNLNCILASIAFIINATTLWLTLPVLVFAIIHTRSRTYALFATSALAIAILILKLLSMYYIAHPEMVVHARIDDWSWAYFKKNILRLGQLIYLIGPVCKGWGLFWIGLILIFIVYNKNKFSMYFTVFILIAVFLFFLFHIKVGDGKYNWVFFSNSRFFIGIPLALAMFYTQLKDKAMHVLIWPMIFIGAANVGFKIHHLKNKLETRLQITTWFGVHVFKKTQIEEALHDIKHITQKHKVQTVIISANQWQDELIAYAGPALYPGFTATRITHAFGGHADRRYWLKKQHAISTSQNLLYISSNFNLTKPHILNENQWQKINDYGFYTIIHSNLSINQWVSKLDSIEHNQALLLK
;
A
#
# COMPACT_ATOMS: atom_id res chain seq x y z
N MET A 1 -14.34 23.49 34.84
CA MET A 1 -13.92 22.12 34.56
C MET A 1 -12.56 21.91 35.23
N ASN A 2 -12.51 21.14 36.34
CA ASN A 2 -11.32 20.94 37.13
C ASN A 2 -10.24 20.29 36.26
N ILE A 3 -9.20 21.05 35.97
CA ILE A 3 -7.97 20.54 35.39
C ILE A 3 -7.44 19.53 36.43
N HIS A 4 -7.58 18.25 36.14
CA HIS A 4 -7.06 17.19 36.97
C HIS A 4 -5.63 17.50 37.32
N LYS A 5 -5.32 17.61 38.64
CA LYS A 5 -3.95 17.65 39.12
C LYS A 5 -3.18 16.51 38.42
N PRO A 6 -2.08 16.81 37.74
CA PRO A 6 -1.31 15.76 37.11
C PRO A 6 -0.90 14.76 38.18
N TYR A 7 -1.35 13.50 38.05
CA TYR A 7 -0.81 12.41 38.81
C TYR A 7 0.72 12.54 38.79
N ARG A 8 1.37 12.34 39.96
CA ARG A 8 2.83 12.36 40.06
C ARG A 8 3.38 11.44 38.97
N TYR A 9 3.82 12.05 37.87
CA TYR A 9 4.38 11.32 36.73
C TYR A 9 5.52 10.47 37.27
N SER A 10 5.42 9.17 37.17
CA SER A 10 6.56 8.31 37.40
C SER A 10 7.69 8.83 36.53
N LYS A 11 8.84 9.17 37.13
CA LYS A 11 10.04 9.63 36.42
C LYS A 11 10.52 8.61 35.37
N PHE A 12 9.98 7.39 35.41
CA PHE A 12 10.32 6.28 34.52
C PHE A 12 9.61 6.31 33.17
N TRP A 13 8.41 6.93 33.03
CA TRP A 13 7.65 6.90 31.78
C TRP A 13 8.40 7.49 30.58
N PRO A 14 9.11 8.62 30.66
CA PRO A 14 9.90 9.13 29.57
C PRO A 14 11.00 8.17 29.11
N GLY A 15 11.67 7.50 30.06
CA GLY A 15 12.70 6.50 29.75
C GLY A 15 12.12 5.27 29.06
N ILE A 16 11.00 4.74 29.57
CA ILE A 16 10.28 3.62 28.95
C ILE A 16 9.85 4.02 27.53
N LEU A 17 9.25 5.20 27.34
CA LEU A 17 8.82 5.68 26.03
C LEU A 17 10.00 5.77 25.06
N PHE A 18 11.15 6.29 25.51
CA PHE A 18 12.35 6.37 24.68
C PHE A 18 12.80 4.98 24.19
N VAL A 19 12.87 4.01 25.10
CA VAL A 19 13.22 2.62 24.75
C VAL A 19 12.23 2.05 23.71
N PHE A 20 10.94 2.33 23.88
CA PHE A 20 9.91 1.88 22.93
C PHE A 20 10.06 2.51 21.54
N VAL A 21 10.29 3.82 21.49
CA VAL A 21 10.52 4.53 20.20
C VAL A 21 11.72 3.93 19.48
N VAL A 22 12.83 3.71 20.21
CA VAL A 22 14.05 3.10 19.64
C VAL A 22 13.77 1.66 19.17
N ALA A 23 13.12 0.85 20.00
CA ALA A 23 12.81 -0.55 19.66
C ALA A 23 11.94 -0.64 18.38
N ILE A 24 10.92 0.21 18.26
CA ILE A 24 10.06 0.26 17.08
C ILE A 24 10.84 0.76 15.85
N ALA A 25 11.68 1.77 16.01
CA ALA A 25 12.52 2.26 14.92
C ALA A 25 13.47 1.17 14.41
N VAL A 26 14.15 0.45 15.31
CA VAL A 26 15.03 -0.68 14.98
C VAL A 26 14.24 -1.80 14.28
N TYR A 27 13.06 -2.13 14.79
CA TYR A 27 12.19 -3.12 14.15
C TYR A 27 11.77 -2.69 12.72
N ARG A 28 11.45 -1.41 12.51
CA ARG A 28 11.11 -0.91 11.16
C ARG A 28 12.31 -0.90 10.22
N ILE A 29 13.51 -0.61 10.72
CA ILE A 29 14.75 -0.73 9.94
C ILE A 29 14.98 -2.19 9.54
N PHE A 30 14.76 -3.13 10.45
CA PHE A 30 14.84 -4.56 10.14
C PHE A 30 13.86 -4.95 9.01
N ILE A 31 12.58 -4.53 9.06
CA ILE A 31 11.61 -4.78 7.98
C ILE A 31 12.05 -4.12 6.67
N CYS A 32 12.63 -2.92 6.72
CA CYS A 32 13.14 -2.23 5.54
C CYS A 32 14.27 -3.02 4.87
N ILE A 33 15.26 -3.43 5.64
CA ILE A 33 16.48 -4.08 5.12
C ILE A 33 16.17 -5.52 4.68
N ASP A 34 15.61 -6.33 5.58
CA ASP A 34 15.48 -7.77 5.36
C ASP A 34 14.25 -8.15 4.52
N PHE A 35 13.28 -7.24 4.36
CA PHE A 35 12.10 -7.51 3.53
C PHE A 35 11.98 -6.55 2.34
N ASN A 36 11.85 -5.24 2.57
CA ASN A 36 11.52 -4.31 1.48
C ASN A 36 12.65 -4.18 0.44
N LEU A 37 13.92 -4.26 0.85
CA LEU A 37 15.07 -4.17 -0.05
C LEU A 37 15.50 -5.51 -0.65
N GLU A 38 14.99 -6.63 -0.14
CA GLU A 38 15.34 -7.97 -0.60
C GLU A 38 14.24 -8.69 -1.38
N TYR A 39 12.98 -8.21 -1.27
CA TYR A 39 11.83 -8.80 -1.93
C TYR A 39 11.02 -7.75 -2.66
N TYR A 40 10.72 -8.01 -3.92
CA TYR A 40 10.12 -7.08 -4.85
C TYR A 40 8.79 -7.59 -5.40
N ASP A 41 7.85 -6.66 -5.61
CA ASP A 41 6.61 -6.90 -6.32
C ASP A 41 6.38 -5.88 -7.45
N SER A 42 5.38 -6.12 -8.30
CA SER A 42 5.09 -5.27 -9.45
C SER A 42 4.74 -3.83 -9.07
N ASP A 43 4.04 -3.63 -7.96
CA ASP A 43 3.63 -2.30 -7.52
C ASP A 43 4.84 -1.46 -7.05
N GLN A 44 5.85 -2.10 -6.41
CA GLN A 44 7.09 -1.42 -6.05
C GLN A 44 7.82 -0.88 -7.28
N PHE A 45 7.89 -1.66 -8.37
CA PHE A 45 8.56 -1.22 -9.58
C PHE A 45 7.87 -0.03 -10.25
N ILE A 46 6.55 0.01 -10.24
CA ILE A 46 5.80 1.17 -10.73
C ILE A 46 6.11 2.40 -9.87
N MET A 47 6.23 2.23 -8.56
CA MET A 47 6.58 3.32 -7.67
C MET A 47 8.02 3.80 -7.87
N TRP A 48 8.97 2.90 -8.15
CA TRP A 48 10.34 3.27 -8.52
C TRP A 48 10.38 4.02 -9.84
N LEU A 49 9.63 3.54 -10.84
CA LEU A 49 9.50 4.22 -12.12
C LEU A 49 8.93 5.63 -11.95
N SER A 50 7.90 5.79 -11.12
CA SER A 50 7.33 7.10 -10.82
C SER A 50 8.34 8.03 -10.14
N ALA A 51 9.10 7.54 -9.15
CA ALA A 51 10.13 8.31 -8.47
C ALA A 51 11.21 8.81 -9.44
N ARG A 52 11.63 7.94 -10.37
CA ARG A 52 12.59 8.30 -11.42
C ARG A 52 12.01 9.34 -12.38
N ASN A 53 10.80 9.14 -12.87
CA ASN A 53 10.13 10.09 -13.76
C ASN A 53 9.99 11.45 -13.09
N PHE A 54 9.52 11.50 -11.85
CA PHE A 54 9.40 12.74 -11.09
C PHE A 54 10.75 13.42 -10.85
N SER A 55 11.83 12.66 -10.61
CA SER A 55 13.18 13.22 -10.48
C SER A 55 13.70 13.86 -11.77
N GLN A 56 13.13 13.46 -12.92
CA GLN A 56 13.43 14.03 -14.24
C GLN A 56 12.43 15.11 -14.68
N GLY A 57 11.48 15.47 -13.83
CA GLY A 57 10.42 16.43 -14.15
C GLY A 57 9.32 15.86 -15.07
N LEU A 58 9.27 14.54 -15.24
CA LEU A 58 8.26 13.87 -16.07
C LEU A 58 7.05 13.50 -15.21
N PHE A 59 5.87 13.93 -15.62
CA PHE A 59 4.60 13.65 -14.97
C PHE A 59 3.60 13.09 -15.98
N TYR A 60 3.20 11.83 -15.79
CA TYR A 60 2.28 11.13 -16.69
C TYR A 60 0.86 11.03 -16.16
N GLY A 61 0.62 11.28 -14.90
CA GLY A 61 -0.68 11.28 -14.27
C GLY A 61 -0.60 11.33 -12.75
N PRO A 62 -1.69 11.72 -12.07
CA PRO A 62 -1.70 11.87 -10.61
C PRO A 62 -1.75 10.55 -9.85
N CYS A 63 -2.39 9.52 -10.43
CA CYS A 63 -2.54 8.21 -9.81
C CYS A 63 -1.48 7.23 -10.27
N PHE A 64 -1.44 6.11 -9.59
CA PHE A 64 -0.59 4.97 -9.87
C PHE A 64 -0.70 4.56 -11.35
N TYR A 65 0.43 4.37 -12.01
CA TYR A 65 0.42 4.12 -13.45
C TYR A 65 -0.46 2.92 -13.83
N GLY A 66 -1.39 3.17 -14.74
CA GLY A 66 -2.38 2.18 -15.15
C GLY A 66 -3.61 2.08 -14.24
N GLN A 67 -3.74 2.93 -13.23
CA GLN A 67 -4.89 2.96 -12.31
C GLN A 67 -5.49 4.36 -12.24
N ASP A 68 -6.78 4.44 -11.92
CA ASP A 68 -7.52 5.67 -11.65
C ASP A 68 -7.65 5.96 -10.14
N TYR A 69 -6.85 5.28 -9.32
CA TYR A 69 -6.83 5.36 -7.88
C TYR A 69 -5.40 5.12 -7.35
N ASN A 70 -5.18 5.32 -6.06
CA ASN A 70 -3.86 5.28 -5.39
C ASN A 70 -2.88 6.32 -5.96
N PHE A 71 -2.52 7.30 -5.16
CA PHE A 71 -1.56 8.32 -5.58
C PHE A 71 -0.13 7.84 -5.41
N MET A 72 0.78 8.29 -6.28
CA MET A 72 2.21 7.94 -6.24
C MET A 72 3.00 8.89 -5.31
N ILE A 73 2.49 9.15 -4.11
CA ILE A 73 3.08 10.10 -3.17
C ILE A 73 4.43 9.62 -2.65
N GLU A 74 4.59 8.31 -2.41
CA GLU A 74 5.88 7.72 -2.02
C GLU A 74 6.95 7.99 -3.09
N GLY A 75 6.60 7.83 -4.36
CA GLY A 75 7.47 8.16 -5.49
C GLY A 75 7.80 9.65 -5.56
N LEU A 76 6.81 10.51 -5.33
CA LEU A 76 7.01 11.96 -5.32
C LEU A 76 7.96 12.40 -4.20
N ILE A 77 7.80 11.84 -2.99
CA ILE A 77 8.68 12.13 -1.84
C ILE A 77 10.08 11.57 -2.06
N ALA A 78 10.21 10.43 -2.74
CA ALA A 78 11.49 9.82 -3.08
C ALA A 78 12.24 10.56 -4.19
N ALA A 79 11.53 11.26 -5.09
CA ALA A 79 12.12 11.89 -6.27
C ALA A 79 13.30 12.83 -5.98
N PRO A 80 13.29 13.71 -4.96
CA PRO A 80 14.45 14.53 -4.61
C PRO A 80 15.69 13.70 -4.25
N LEU A 81 15.52 12.59 -3.54
CA LEU A 81 16.62 11.69 -3.20
C LEU A 81 17.19 11.00 -4.44
N VAL A 82 16.33 10.57 -5.36
CA VAL A 82 16.74 10.00 -6.65
C VAL A 82 17.48 11.03 -7.49
N TYR A 83 17.01 12.27 -7.52
CA TYR A 83 17.69 13.39 -8.21
C TYR A 83 19.10 13.63 -7.64
N LEU A 84 19.29 13.47 -6.33
CA LEU A 84 20.59 13.59 -5.67
C LEU A 84 21.48 12.33 -5.84
N GLY A 85 21.04 11.33 -6.62
CA GLY A 85 21.84 10.13 -6.93
C GLY A 85 21.65 8.95 -5.96
N VAL A 86 20.68 9.05 -5.03
CA VAL A 86 20.35 7.90 -4.17
C VAL A 86 19.67 6.81 -5.03
N ASP A 87 20.05 5.54 -4.82
CA ASP A 87 19.38 4.42 -5.48
C ASP A 87 17.88 4.47 -5.30
N VAL A 88 17.13 4.33 -6.39
CA VAL A 88 15.66 4.50 -6.40
C VAL A 88 14.95 3.55 -5.45
N ARG A 89 15.48 2.32 -5.27
CA ARG A 89 14.93 1.31 -4.35
C ARG A 89 15.02 1.81 -2.92
N MET A 90 16.18 2.31 -2.53
CA MET A 90 16.44 2.87 -1.20
C MET A 90 15.61 4.14 -0.98
N ALA A 91 15.55 5.04 -1.96
CA ALA A 91 14.81 6.29 -1.85
C ALA A 91 13.31 6.05 -1.62
N VAL A 92 12.69 5.15 -2.38
CA VAL A 92 11.26 4.81 -2.24
C VAL A 92 11.00 4.04 -0.95
N ALA A 93 11.88 3.10 -0.56
CA ALA A 93 11.77 2.39 0.71
C ALA A 93 11.81 3.38 1.89
N LEU A 94 12.77 4.30 1.92
CA LEU A 94 12.87 5.34 2.95
C LEU A 94 11.61 6.21 3.00
N ALA A 95 11.12 6.68 1.84
CA ALA A 95 9.90 7.49 1.77
C ALA A 95 8.70 6.74 2.38
N THR A 96 8.51 5.47 2.04
CA THR A 96 7.42 4.63 2.55
C THR A 96 7.52 4.43 4.06
N HIS A 97 8.70 4.12 4.58
CA HIS A 97 8.91 3.92 6.02
C HIS A 97 8.77 5.21 6.82
N VAL A 98 9.21 6.35 6.28
CA VAL A 98 9.00 7.67 6.90
C VAL A 98 7.52 8.00 6.97
N LEU A 99 6.78 7.83 5.88
CA LEU A 99 5.33 8.07 5.85
C LEU A 99 4.57 7.17 6.84
N CYS A 100 4.89 5.88 6.88
CA CYS A 100 4.31 4.98 7.87
C CYS A 100 4.61 5.41 9.31
N SER A 101 5.84 5.84 9.56
CA SER A 101 6.29 6.26 10.88
C SER A 101 5.67 7.58 11.32
N LEU A 102 5.35 8.49 10.39
CA LEU A 102 4.70 9.78 10.68
C LEU A 102 3.40 9.62 11.46
N PHE A 103 2.55 8.65 11.10
CA PHE A 103 1.31 8.40 11.83
C PHE A 103 1.56 8.13 13.32
N TRP A 104 2.47 7.21 13.60
CA TRP A 104 2.75 6.75 14.97
C TRP A 104 3.49 7.79 15.78
N PHE A 105 4.61 8.29 15.23
CA PHE A 105 5.45 9.24 15.95
C PHE A 105 4.84 10.63 16.03
N GLY A 106 4.06 11.07 15.04
CA GLY A 106 3.36 12.34 15.10
C GLY A 106 2.32 12.38 16.23
N ASN A 107 1.47 11.36 16.32
CA ASN A 107 0.50 11.25 17.41
C ASN A 107 1.19 11.06 18.78
N THR A 108 2.26 10.26 18.84
CA THR A 108 3.07 10.10 20.05
C THR A 108 3.69 11.43 20.50
N TRP A 109 4.24 12.21 19.57
CA TRP A 109 4.82 13.53 19.85
C TRP A 109 3.80 14.51 20.44
N ILE A 110 2.58 14.54 19.93
CA ILE A 110 1.49 15.35 20.51
C ILE A 110 1.23 14.93 21.96
N LEU A 111 1.16 13.64 22.25
CA LEU A 111 0.95 13.12 23.60
C LEU A 111 2.10 13.48 24.55
N VAL A 112 3.33 13.41 24.08
CA VAL A 112 4.52 13.83 24.83
C VAL A 112 4.46 15.33 25.17
N ARG A 113 4.09 16.16 24.22
CA ARG A 113 3.88 17.61 24.44
C ARG A 113 2.84 17.89 25.52
N HIS A 114 1.84 17.01 25.62
CA HIS A 114 0.82 17.07 26.68
C HIS A 114 1.20 16.30 27.95
N LYS A 115 2.46 15.81 28.07
CA LYS A 115 2.95 15.00 29.18
C LYS A 115 2.13 13.73 29.43
N ALA A 116 1.42 13.24 28.41
CA ALA A 116 0.60 12.02 28.45
C ALA A 116 1.43 10.78 28.05
N TYR A 117 2.54 10.54 28.75
CA TYR A 117 3.52 9.50 28.38
C TYR A 117 2.93 8.09 28.36
N ALA A 118 2.06 7.76 29.32
CA ALA A 118 1.39 6.46 29.36
C ALA A 118 0.51 6.25 28.10
N ALA A 119 -0.23 7.28 27.70
CA ALA A 119 -1.03 7.24 26.48
C ALA A 119 -0.15 7.10 25.22
N ALA A 120 1.01 7.77 25.19
CA ALA A 120 1.99 7.64 24.10
C ALA A 120 2.52 6.21 23.96
N ILE A 121 2.86 5.57 25.08
CA ILE A 121 3.28 4.16 25.08
C ILE A 121 2.15 3.25 24.62
N MET A 122 0.89 3.48 25.06
CA MET A 122 -0.27 2.69 24.62
C MET A 122 -0.46 2.75 23.10
N VAL A 123 -0.31 3.93 22.50
CA VAL A 123 -0.37 4.09 21.03
C VAL A 123 0.70 3.23 20.35
N LEU A 124 1.93 3.27 20.84
CA LEU A 124 3.03 2.48 20.29
C LEU A 124 2.85 0.97 20.53
N CYS A 125 2.30 0.57 21.67
CA CYS A 125 1.98 -0.83 21.96
C CYS A 125 0.98 -1.41 20.94
N VAL A 126 -0.02 -0.64 20.51
CA VAL A 126 -0.96 -1.11 19.47
C VAL A 126 -0.21 -1.45 18.18
N TRP A 127 0.77 -0.65 17.78
CA TRP A 127 1.62 -0.98 16.63
C TRP A 127 2.37 -2.31 16.81
N MET A 128 2.93 -2.54 18.01
CA MET A 128 3.60 -3.81 18.29
C MET A 128 2.65 -5.01 18.29
N LEU A 129 1.37 -4.78 18.61
CA LEU A 129 0.34 -5.82 18.70
C LEU A 129 -0.29 -6.18 17.34
N VAL A 130 -0.21 -5.33 16.30
CA VAL A 130 -0.78 -5.68 14.98
C VAL A 130 -0.11 -6.92 14.38
N PRO A 131 -0.81 -7.68 13.52
CA PRO A 131 -0.24 -8.82 12.81
C PRO A 131 0.94 -8.44 11.92
N LEU A 132 1.84 -9.41 11.62
CA LEU A 132 2.98 -9.21 10.72
C LEU A 132 2.54 -8.74 9.32
N GLU A 133 1.38 -9.19 8.87
CA GLU A 133 0.77 -8.79 7.61
C GLU A 133 0.64 -7.28 7.47
N TYR A 134 0.31 -6.58 8.55
CA TYR A 134 0.22 -5.11 8.52
C TYR A 134 1.61 -4.46 8.47
N ASP A 135 2.61 -5.05 9.10
CA ASP A 135 3.98 -4.53 9.01
C ASP A 135 4.51 -4.64 7.58
N LEU A 136 4.30 -5.79 6.93
CA LEU A 136 4.70 -6.01 5.53
C LEU A 136 3.89 -5.13 4.57
N LEU A 137 2.57 -5.05 4.78
CA LEU A 137 1.69 -4.19 4.01
C LEU A 137 2.14 -2.72 4.06
N THR A 138 2.53 -2.23 5.23
CA THR A 138 2.98 -0.85 5.42
C THR A 138 4.44 -0.62 5.04
N ALA A 139 5.18 -1.67 4.70
CA ALA A 139 6.53 -1.59 4.15
C ALA A 139 6.53 -1.44 2.62
N LEU A 140 5.50 -1.96 1.94
CA LEU A 140 5.42 -1.93 0.48
C LEU A 140 4.83 -0.58 -0.01
N PRO A 141 5.49 0.11 -0.96
CA PRO A 141 5.02 1.38 -1.51
C PRO A 141 3.88 1.14 -2.51
N ARG A 142 2.65 1.39 -2.07
CA ARG A 142 1.43 1.09 -2.85
C ARG A 142 0.42 2.24 -2.90
N GLY A 143 0.81 3.44 -2.50
CA GLY A 143 -0.02 4.64 -2.61
C GLY A 143 -1.13 4.77 -1.56
N PHE A 144 -1.25 3.88 -0.57
CA PHE A 144 -2.28 4.01 0.48
C PHE A 144 -1.74 4.46 1.84
N ILE A 145 -0.45 4.27 2.12
CA ILE A 145 0.21 4.70 3.37
C ILE A 145 0.18 6.22 3.56
N PRO A 146 0.38 7.05 2.53
CA PRO A 146 0.33 8.50 2.68
C PRO A 146 -0.99 9.03 3.26
N GLY A 147 -2.11 8.35 2.97
CA GLY A 147 -3.40 8.71 3.58
C GLY A 147 -3.37 8.58 5.11
N PHE A 148 -2.78 7.51 5.65
CA PHE A 148 -2.62 7.37 7.10
C PHE A 148 -1.56 8.32 7.67
N ALA A 149 -0.51 8.66 6.91
CA ALA A 149 0.46 9.67 7.31
C ALA A 149 -0.20 11.03 7.57
N CYS A 150 -1.20 11.42 6.76
CA CYS A 150 -1.98 12.64 6.99
C CYS A 150 -2.74 12.62 8.33
N CYS A 151 -2.98 11.46 8.93
CA CYS A 151 -3.64 11.33 10.23
C CYS A 151 -2.67 11.46 11.42
N CYS A 152 -1.46 11.97 11.24
CA CYS A 152 -0.40 12.03 12.26
C CYS A 152 -0.70 12.98 13.45
N LEU A 153 -1.72 13.82 13.36
CA LEU A 153 -2.09 14.77 14.41
C LEU A 153 -3.49 14.51 14.99
N MET A 154 -4.15 13.41 14.64
CA MET A 154 -5.53 13.13 15.03
C MET A 154 -5.74 13.10 16.56
N VAL A 155 -4.75 12.65 17.32
CA VAL A 155 -4.82 12.63 18.77
C VAL A 155 -4.93 14.03 19.39
N TRP A 156 -4.49 15.07 18.69
CA TRP A 156 -4.62 16.45 19.18
C TRP A 156 -6.09 16.84 19.36
N THR A 157 -6.92 16.54 18.38
CA THR A 157 -8.38 16.75 18.48
C THR A 157 -9.00 15.96 19.63
N LEU A 158 -8.54 14.73 19.88
CA LEU A 158 -9.03 13.93 21.01
C LEU A 158 -8.61 14.51 22.37
N GLN A 159 -7.37 15.03 22.48
CA GLN A 159 -6.85 15.60 23.73
C GLN A 159 -7.42 17.01 24.00
N ARG A 160 -7.75 17.76 22.96
CA ARG A 160 -8.27 19.12 23.03
C ARG A 160 -9.47 19.31 22.09
N PRO A 161 -10.62 18.69 22.38
CA PRO A 161 -11.77 18.73 21.49
C PRO A 161 -12.35 20.14 21.29
N ASN A 162 -12.09 21.08 22.21
CA ASN A 162 -12.53 22.49 22.12
C ASN A 162 -11.52 23.40 21.40
N ASP A 163 -10.39 22.85 20.89
CA ASP A 163 -9.39 23.62 20.18
C ASP A 163 -9.75 23.69 18.68
N ASN A 164 -10.25 24.86 18.25
CA ASN A 164 -10.64 25.10 16.86
C ASN A 164 -9.49 24.84 15.87
N ARG A 165 -8.24 25.15 16.25
CA ARG A 165 -7.07 24.96 15.38
C ARG A 165 -6.79 23.47 15.18
N ALA A 166 -6.81 22.70 16.27
CA ALA A 166 -6.64 21.24 16.21
C ALA A 166 -7.74 20.60 15.35
N PHE A 167 -9.00 21.00 15.56
CA PHE A 167 -10.12 20.46 14.82
C PHE A 167 -10.05 20.80 13.33
N ASN A 168 -9.89 22.08 12.98
CA ASN A 168 -9.86 22.53 11.58
C ASN A 168 -8.70 21.90 10.81
N LEU A 169 -7.50 21.87 11.40
CA LEU A 169 -6.35 21.22 10.79
C LEU A 169 -6.61 19.73 10.53
N ASN A 170 -7.15 19.04 11.53
CA ASN A 170 -7.46 17.61 11.38
C ASN A 170 -8.60 17.34 10.39
N CYS A 171 -9.57 18.25 10.21
CA CYS A 171 -10.56 18.15 9.13
C CYS A 171 -9.91 18.25 7.74
N ILE A 172 -8.99 19.20 7.55
CA ILE A 172 -8.24 19.36 6.28
C ILE A 172 -7.40 18.10 6.02
N LEU A 173 -6.62 17.67 7.00
CA LEU A 173 -5.78 16.48 6.88
C LEU A 173 -6.61 15.20 6.64
N ALA A 174 -7.78 15.08 7.30
CA ALA A 174 -8.71 13.98 7.08
C ALA A 174 -9.28 13.98 5.64
N SER A 175 -9.57 15.14 5.09
CA SER A 175 -10.05 15.28 3.72
C SER A 175 -8.95 14.89 2.71
N ILE A 176 -7.72 15.31 2.92
CA ILE A 176 -6.57 14.88 2.12
C ILE A 176 -6.36 13.37 2.26
N ALA A 177 -6.41 12.86 3.49
CA ALA A 177 -6.30 11.43 3.76
C ALA A 177 -7.36 10.62 3.02
N PHE A 178 -8.61 11.09 3.00
CA PHE A 178 -9.73 10.46 2.30
C PHE A 178 -9.54 10.46 0.78
N ILE A 179 -9.04 11.56 0.19
CA ILE A 179 -8.72 11.65 -1.24
C ILE A 179 -7.67 10.59 -1.59
N ILE A 180 -6.61 10.47 -0.79
CA ILE A 180 -5.52 9.53 -1.03
C ILE A 180 -5.99 8.08 -0.82
N ASN A 181 -6.73 7.84 0.27
CA ASN A 181 -7.17 6.51 0.66
C ASN A 181 -8.47 6.56 1.46
N ALA A 182 -9.57 6.16 0.85
CA ALA A 182 -10.89 6.16 1.49
C ALA A 182 -10.96 5.32 2.77
N THR A 183 -10.08 4.32 2.96
CA THR A 183 -10.06 3.49 4.18
C THR A 183 -9.63 4.25 5.42
N THR A 184 -9.09 5.47 5.28
CA THR A 184 -8.80 6.35 6.42
C THR A 184 -10.05 6.81 7.17
N LEU A 185 -11.24 6.65 6.59
CA LEU A 185 -12.53 6.90 7.27
C LEU A 185 -12.68 6.11 8.57
N TRP A 186 -12.09 4.92 8.68
CA TRP A 186 -12.07 4.15 9.94
C TRP A 186 -11.51 4.93 11.12
N LEU A 187 -10.56 5.80 10.86
CA LEU A 187 -9.87 6.59 11.86
C LEU A 187 -10.45 8.01 11.93
N THR A 188 -10.57 8.67 10.79
CA THR A 188 -10.88 10.10 10.72
C THR A 188 -12.33 10.39 11.14
N LEU A 189 -13.29 9.60 10.65
CA LEU A 189 -14.70 9.82 10.94
C LEU A 189 -15.01 9.68 12.44
N PRO A 190 -14.62 8.60 13.15
CA PRO A 190 -14.86 8.49 14.59
C PRO A 190 -14.22 9.63 15.42
N VAL A 191 -13.00 10.06 15.06
CA VAL A 191 -12.30 11.14 15.78
C VAL A 191 -13.03 12.48 15.62
N LEU A 192 -13.39 12.84 14.38
CA LEU A 192 -14.08 14.09 14.09
C LEU A 192 -15.49 14.12 14.69
N VAL A 193 -16.23 13.02 14.58
CA VAL A 193 -17.57 12.88 15.20
C VAL A 193 -17.47 12.96 16.71
N PHE A 194 -16.48 12.33 17.34
CA PHE A 194 -16.22 12.49 18.78
C PHE A 194 -16.10 13.97 19.17
N ALA A 195 -15.29 14.74 18.44
CA ALA A 195 -15.10 16.15 18.73
C ALA A 195 -16.39 16.97 18.55
N ILE A 196 -17.14 16.75 17.47
CA ILE A 196 -18.41 17.44 17.19
C ILE A 196 -19.42 17.20 18.32
N ILE A 197 -19.58 15.95 18.74
CA ILE A 197 -20.52 15.57 19.81
C ILE A 197 -20.06 16.11 21.15
N HIS A 198 -18.75 16.05 21.43
CA HIS A 198 -18.21 16.54 22.70
C HIS A 198 -18.41 18.04 22.86
N THR A 199 -18.17 18.80 21.79
CA THR A 199 -18.31 20.28 21.81
C THR A 199 -19.73 20.76 21.55
N ARG A 200 -20.60 19.90 20.99
CA ARG A 200 -21.93 20.26 20.48
C ARG A 200 -21.90 21.46 19.52
N SER A 201 -20.80 21.64 18.79
CA SER A 201 -20.55 22.78 17.93
C SER A 201 -21.13 22.55 16.53
N ARG A 202 -22.10 23.37 16.13
CA ARG A 202 -22.63 23.40 14.76
C ARG A 202 -21.54 23.83 13.76
N THR A 203 -20.66 24.77 14.17
CA THR A 203 -19.56 25.23 13.33
C THR A 203 -18.61 24.10 12.98
N TYR A 204 -18.30 23.20 13.93
CA TYR A 204 -17.47 22.02 13.66
C TYR A 204 -18.15 21.08 12.66
N ALA A 205 -19.43 20.84 12.83
CA ALA A 205 -20.18 19.99 11.89
C ALA A 205 -20.18 20.58 10.49
N LEU A 206 -20.45 21.89 10.35
CA LEU A 206 -20.41 22.58 9.06
C LEU A 206 -19.03 22.56 8.42
N PHE A 207 -17.96 22.81 9.19
CA PHE A 207 -16.61 22.77 8.66
C PHE A 207 -16.20 21.37 8.19
N ALA A 208 -16.50 20.33 8.98
CA ALA A 208 -16.20 18.94 8.63
C ALA A 208 -16.98 18.49 7.37
N THR A 209 -18.26 18.83 7.28
CA THR A 209 -19.09 18.49 6.10
C THR A 209 -18.62 19.24 4.84
N SER A 210 -18.25 20.52 4.96
CA SER A 210 -17.69 21.28 3.85
C SER A 210 -16.35 20.71 3.37
N ALA A 211 -15.46 20.36 4.29
CA ALA A 211 -14.18 19.76 3.96
C ALA A 211 -14.37 18.39 3.26
N LEU A 212 -15.30 17.57 3.73
CA LEU A 212 -15.64 16.29 3.08
C LEU A 212 -16.28 16.51 1.69
N ALA A 213 -17.16 17.50 1.54
CA ALA A 213 -17.78 17.83 0.25
C ALA A 213 -16.72 18.24 -0.79
N ILE A 214 -15.74 19.05 -0.38
CA ILE A 214 -14.61 19.44 -1.24
C ILE A 214 -13.80 18.17 -1.63
N ALA A 215 -13.53 17.27 -0.70
CA ALA A 215 -12.80 16.05 -0.99
C ALA A 215 -13.54 15.16 -2.00
N ILE A 216 -14.86 15.02 -1.85
CA ILE A 216 -15.70 14.27 -2.81
C ILE A 216 -15.70 14.94 -4.18
N LEU A 217 -15.77 16.28 -4.23
CA LEU A 217 -15.67 17.01 -5.50
C LEU A 217 -14.34 16.77 -6.20
N ILE A 218 -13.22 16.81 -5.48
CA ILE A 218 -11.88 16.53 -6.03
C ILE A 218 -11.83 15.11 -6.59
N LEU A 219 -12.34 14.11 -5.86
CA LEU A 219 -12.39 12.72 -6.34
C LEU A 219 -13.26 12.59 -7.60
N LYS A 220 -14.37 13.32 -7.68
CA LYS A 220 -15.22 13.33 -8.87
C LYS A 220 -14.50 13.95 -10.08
N LEU A 221 -13.81 15.08 -9.88
CA LEU A 221 -13.00 15.71 -10.94
C LEU A 221 -11.89 14.78 -11.42
N LEU A 222 -11.23 14.07 -10.50
CA LEU A 222 -10.22 13.06 -10.83
C LEU A 222 -10.82 11.91 -11.65
N SER A 223 -11.98 11.41 -11.26
CA SER A 223 -12.71 10.37 -12.02
C SER A 223 -13.07 10.86 -13.43
N MET A 224 -13.55 12.09 -13.57
CA MET A 224 -13.85 12.69 -14.89
C MET A 224 -12.60 12.81 -15.76
N TYR A 225 -11.46 13.17 -15.16
CA TYR A 225 -10.17 13.21 -15.86
C TYR A 225 -9.81 11.84 -16.46
N TYR A 226 -9.93 10.76 -15.68
CA TYR A 226 -9.61 9.40 -16.15
C TYR A 226 -10.65 8.84 -17.14
N ILE A 227 -11.92 9.24 -17.04
CA ILE A 227 -12.94 8.92 -18.05
C ILE A 227 -12.57 9.58 -19.40
N ALA A 228 -12.05 10.81 -19.38
CA ALA A 228 -11.57 11.50 -20.58
C ALA A 228 -10.24 10.93 -21.14
N HIS A 229 -9.49 10.17 -20.33
CA HIS A 229 -8.20 9.56 -20.69
C HIS A 229 -8.19 8.05 -20.44
N PRO A 230 -9.07 7.28 -21.12
CA PRO A 230 -9.21 5.85 -20.88
C PRO A 230 -7.93 5.05 -21.21
N GLU A 231 -7.06 5.61 -22.06
CA GLU A 231 -5.75 5.03 -22.37
C GLU A 231 -4.81 4.97 -21.16
N MET A 232 -5.07 5.76 -20.11
CA MET A 232 -4.28 5.77 -18.88
C MET A 232 -4.69 4.67 -17.89
N VAL A 233 -5.81 3.99 -18.11
CA VAL A 233 -6.40 3.06 -17.14
C VAL A 233 -6.31 1.62 -17.66
N VAL A 234 -5.51 0.80 -17.02
CA VAL A 234 -5.42 -0.65 -17.24
C VAL A 234 -6.30 -1.39 -16.24
N HIS A 235 -6.26 -0.94 -14.99
CA HIS A 235 -7.05 -1.47 -13.88
C HIS A 235 -7.91 -0.36 -13.29
N ALA A 236 -9.17 -0.34 -13.69
CA ALA A 236 -10.13 0.58 -13.10
C ALA A 236 -10.43 0.21 -11.65
N ARG A 237 -10.76 1.20 -10.86
CA ARG A 237 -11.25 0.99 -9.50
C ARG A 237 -12.50 0.10 -9.53
N ILE A 238 -12.43 -1.03 -8.86
CA ILE A 238 -13.61 -1.87 -8.63
C ILE A 238 -14.34 -1.31 -7.44
N ASP A 239 -15.45 -0.66 -7.68
CA ASP A 239 -16.28 0.01 -6.66
C ASP A 239 -17.71 -0.55 -6.75
N ASP A 240 -17.85 -1.83 -6.40
CA ASP A 240 -19.11 -2.55 -6.45
C ASP A 240 -19.61 -2.83 -5.02
N TRP A 241 -20.83 -2.40 -4.75
CA TRP A 241 -21.49 -2.42 -3.45
C TRP A 241 -22.86 -3.10 -3.58
N SER A 242 -23.06 -4.21 -2.88
CA SER A 242 -24.34 -4.92 -2.95
C SER A 242 -24.71 -5.67 -1.67
N TRP A 243 -26.00 -5.96 -1.51
CA TRP A 243 -26.50 -6.83 -0.46
C TRP A 243 -25.98 -8.26 -0.57
N ALA A 244 -25.69 -8.73 -1.77
CA ALA A 244 -25.10 -10.05 -1.97
C ALA A 244 -23.72 -10.15 -1.33
N TYR A 245 -22.89 -9.10 -1.49
CA TYR A 245 -21.59 -9.02 -0.83
C TYR A 245 -21.73 -8.91 0.67
N PHE A 246 -22.66 -8.09 1.18
CA PHE A 246 -22.93 -8.00 2.62
C PHE A 246 -23.23 -9.37 3.24
N LYS A 247 -24.18 -10.14 2.66
CA LYS A 247 -24.51 -11.49 3.12
C LYS A 247 -23.30 -12.42 3.12
N LYS A 248 -22.53 -12.43 2.02
CA LYS A 248 -21.32 -13.22 1.89
C LYS A 248 -20.27 -12.85 2.94
N ASN A 249 -20.07 -11.56 3.16
CA ASN A 249 -19.04 -11.03 4.05
C ASN A 249 -19.38 -11.24 5.52
N ILE A 250 -20.65 -11.10 5.91
CA ILE A 250 -21.07 -11.33 7.29
C ILE A 250 -20.95 -12.81 7.71
N LEU A 251 -21.16 -13.73 6.78
CA LEU A 251 -20.93 -15.16 7.02
C LEU A 251 -19.45 -15.50 7.24
N ARG A 252 -18.55 -14.63 6.74
CA ARG A 252 -17.10 -14.74 6.90
C ARG A 252 -16.55 -13.87 8.03
N LEU A 253 -17.42 -13.32 8.87
CA LEU A 253 -17.05 -12.36 9.91
C LEU A 253 -15.92 -12.90 10.83
N GLY A 254 -15.91 -14.19 11.15
CA GLY A 254 -14.85 -14.81 11.94
C GLY A 254 -13.47 -14.73 11.29
N GLN A 255 -13.40 -14.77 9.95
CA GLN A 255 -12.16 -14.59 9.20
C GLN A 255 -11.74 -13.12 9.16
N LEU A 256 -12.71 -12.21 9.04
CA LEU A 256 -12.46 -10.76 9.06
C LEU A 256 -11.99 -10.28 10.45
N ILE A 257 -12.54 -10.84 11.52
CA ILE A 257 -12.12 -10.53 12.90
C ILE A 257 -10.68 -10.99 13.16
N TYR A 258 -10.23 -12.06 12.54
CA TYR A 258 -8.83 -12.51 12.58
C TYR A 258 -7.86 -11.44 12.09
N LEU A 259 -8.24 -10.63 11.09
CA LEU A 259 -7.45 -9.51 10.56
C LEU A 259 -7.22 -8.39 11.54
N ILE A 260 -8.17 -8.17 12.42
CA ILE A 260 -8.16 -7.09 13.39
C ILE A 260 -7.34 -7.50 14.63
N GLY A 261 -7.16 -8.82 14.83
CA GLY A 261 -6.56 -9.35 16.04
C GLY A 261 -5.03 -9.50 16.00
N PRO A 262 -4.36 -9.47 17.15
CA PRO A 262 -2.95 -9.79 17.23
C PRO A 262 -2.72 -11.30 17.14
N VAL A 263 -1.61 -11.69 16.52
CA VAL A 263 -0.83 -12.92 16.68
C VAL A 263 -1.52 -14.27 16.57
N CYS A 264 -2.70 -14.47 17.09
CA CYS A 264 -3.31 -15.80 17.23
C CYS A 264 -4.64 -15.92 16.50
N LYS A 265 -4.79 -16.97 15.71
CA LYS A 265 -6.08 -17.39 15.15
C LYS A 265 -7.11 -17.51 16.29
N GLY A 266 -8.18 -16.72 16.23
CA GLY A 266 -9.27 -16.76 17.20
C GLY A 266 -9.33 -15.62 18.23
N TRP A 267 -8.42 -14.68 18.22
CA TRP A 267 -8.36 -13.57 19.21
C TRP A 267 -9.27 -12.38 18.91
N GLY A 268 -10.20 -12.48 17.98
CA GLY A 268 -11.26 -11.49 17.83
C GLY A 268 -11.96 -11.19 19.16
N LEU A 269 -12.12 -12.18 20.04
CA LEU A 269 -12.64 -12.03 21.40
C LEU A 269 -11.75 -11.12 22.29
N PHE A 270 -10.44 -11.13 22.11
CA PHE A 270 -9.53 -10.23 22.83
C PHE A 270 -9.80 -8.77 22.48
N TRP A 271 -9.96 -8.45 21.20
CA TRP A 271 -10.29 -7.09 20.76
C TRP A 271 -11.67 -6.67 21.21
N ILE A 272 -12.65 -7.56 21.15
CA ILE A 272 -13.98 -7.31 21.72
C ILE A 272 -13.85 -7.03 23.21
N GLY A 273 -13.07 -7.83 23.95
CA GLY A 273 -12.77 -7.59 25.35
C GLY A 273 -12.12 -6.24 25.60
N LEU A 274 -11.11 -5.87 24.82
CA LEU A 274 -10.48 -4.55 24.90
C LEU A 274 -11.45 -3.40 24.59
N ILE A 275 -12.32 -3.57 23.59
CA ILE A 275 -13.37 -2.58 23.29
C ILE A 275 -14.34 -2.47 24.46
N LEU A 276 -14.76 -3.58 25.06
CA LEU A 276 -15.66 -3.58 26.23
C LEU A 276 -15.00 -2.89 27.44
N ILE A 277 -13.73 -3.23 27.74
CA ILE A 277 -12.94 -2.56 28.78
C ILE A 277 -12.88 -1.05 28.51
N PHE A 278 -12.65 -0.69 27.26
CA PHE A 278 -12.59 0.69 26.84
C PHE A 278 -13.91 1.42 27.04
N ILE A 279 -15.05 0.80 26.70
CA ILE A 279 -16.40 1.35 26.94
C ILE A 279 -16.65 1.59 28.43
N VAL A 280 -16.29 0.62 29.28
CA VAL A 280 -16.57 0.67 30.73
C VAL A 280 -15.69 1.72 31.43
N TYR A 281 -14.42 1.84 31.05
CA TYR A 281 -13.43 2.66 31.76
C TYR A 281 -13.17 4.02 31.11
N ASN A 282 -13.90 4.40 30.06
CA ASN A 282 -13.72 5.70 29.44
C ASN A 282 -14.16 6.86 30.34
N LYS A 283 -13.52 8.02 30.17
CA LYS A 283 -13.83 9.26 30.89
C LYS A 283 -15.17 9.85 30.48
N ASN A 284 -15.54 9.72 29.22
CA ASN A 284 -16.79 10.25 28.65
C ASN A 284 -17.62 9.16 27.99
N LYS A 285 -18.51 8.55 28.74
CA LYS A 285 -19.30 7.40 28.30
C LYS A 285 -20.17 7.70 27.07
N PHE A 286 -20.82 8.85 27.01
CA PHE A 286 -21.74 9.18 25.92
C PHE A 286 -21.01 9.31 24.58
N SER A 287 -19.97 10.15 24.52
CA SER A 287 -19.17 10.33 23.30
C SER A 287 -18.53 9.01 22.87
N MET A 288 -18.21 8.16 23.84
CA MET A 288 -17.62 6.86 23.58
C MET A 288 -18.60 5.87 22.97
N TYR A 289 -19.79 5.74 23.51
CA TYR A 289 -20.85 4.89 22.92
C TYR A 289 -21.12 5.28 21.47
N PHE A 290 -21.17 6.59 21.20
CA PHE A 290 -21.41 7.07 19.86
C PHE A 290 -20.22 6.79 18.93
N THR A 291 -18.99 6.92 19.42
CA THR A 291 -17.78 6.56 18.66
C THR A 291 -17.75 5.09 18.29
N VAL A 292 -18.08 4.20 19.23
CA VAL A 292 -18.19 2.77 18.96
C VAL A 292 -19.30 2.49 17.96
N PHE A 293 -20.42 3.17 18.07
CA PHE A 293 -21.50 3.07 17.10
C PHE A 293 -21.04 3.46 15.68
N ILE A 294 -20.29 4.56 15.54
CA ILE A 294 -19.73 4.98 14.25
C ILE A 294 -18.73 3.94 13.72
N LEU A 295 -17.85 3.39 14.56
CA LEU A 295 -16.93 2.32 14.15
C LEU A 295 -17.68 1.10 13.62
N ILE A 296 -18.75 0.69 14.33
CA ILE A 296 -19.60 -0.42 13.91
C ILE A 296 -20.30 -0.08 12.59
N ALA A 297 -20.84 1.13 12.46
CA ALA A 297 -21.53 1.57 11.25
C ALA A 297 -20.58 1.57 10.03
N VAL A 298 -19.35 2.08 10.19
CA VAL A 298 -18.32 2.05 9.15
C VAL A 298 -17.94 0.60 8.81
N PHE A 299 -17.81 -0.27 9.83
CA PHE A 299 -17.52 -1.68 9.61
C PHE A 299 -18.63 -2.35 8.79
N LEU A 300 -19.89 -2.18 9.19
CA LEU A 300 -21.04 -2.73 8.47
C LEU A 300 -21.12 -2.18 7.05
N PHE A 301 -20.85 -0.88 6.86
CA PHE A 301 -20.81 -0.26 5.54
C PHE A 301 -19.77 -0.93 4.63
N PHE A 302 -18.55 -1.15 5.09
CA PHE A 302 -17.54 -1.81 4.28
C PHE A 302 -17.86 -3.27 3.94
N LEU A 303 -18.72 -3.96 4.71
CA LEU A 303 -19.16 -5.31 4.36
C LEU A 303 -19.98 -5.37 3.06
N PHE A 304 -20.53 -4.26 2.58
CA PHE A 304 -21.20 -4.20 1.29
C PHE A 304 -20.25 -4.22 0.10
N HIS A 305 -18.95 -3.99 0.31
CA HIS A 305 -17.99 -3.85 -0.77
C HIS A 305 -17.45 -5.20 -1.24
N ILE A 306 -17.38 -5.40 -2.59
CA ILE A 306 -16.92 -6.64 -3.22
C ILE A 306 -15.54 -7.09 -2.71
N LYS A 307 -14.58 -6.17 -2.61
CA LYS A 307 -13.20 -6.48 -2.22
C LYS A 307 -13.04 -7.02 -0.80
N VAL A 308 -14.01 -6.81 0.08
CA VAL A 308 -13.98 -7.34 1.44
C VAL A 308 -14.21 -8.84 1.44
N GLY A 309 -15.01 -9.36 0.52
CA GLY A 309 -15.34 -10.77 0.40
C GLY A 309 -14.75 -11.47 -0.82
N ASP A 310 -13.94 -10.79 -1.60
CA ASP A 310 -13.30 -11.37 -2.77
C ASP A 310 -12.16 -12.31 -2.37
N GLY A 311 -12.56 -13.45 -1.84
CA GLY A 311 -11.65 -14.48 -1.40
C GLY A 311 -11.87 -15.78 -2.16
N LYS A 312 -11.31 -15.92 -3.36
CA LYS A 312 -10.86 -17.23 -3.83
C LYS A 312 -9.81 -17.82 -2.87
N TYR A 313 -9.31 -16.98 -1.95
CA TYR A 313 -8.25 -17.32 -1.00
C TYR A 313 -8.80 -17.19 0.42
N ASN A 314 -8.83 -18.28 1.17
CA ASN A 314 -9.17 -18.31 2.60
C ASN A 314 -8.15 -17.56 3.49
N TRP A 315 -7.36 -16.68 2.91
CA TRP A 315 -6.32 -15.92 3.55
C TRP A 315 -6.71 -14.46 3.53
N VAL A 316 -6.40 -13.82 4.61
CA VAL A 316 -6.41 -12.40 4.75
C VAL A 316 -5.47 -11.79 3.76
N PHE A 317 -6.00 -11.66 2.58
CA PHE A 317 -5.27 -11.13 1.51
C PHE A 317 -5.14 -9.61 1.64
N PHE A 318 -4.09 -9.15 1.09
CA PHE A 318 -3.60 -7.82 0.93
C PHE A 318 -4.68 -6.75 0.68
N SER A 319 -5.66 -7.00 -0.18
CA SER A 319 -6.77 -6.07 -0.40
C SER A 319 -7.66 -5.95 0.83
N ASN A 320 -7.95 -7.06 1.52
CA ASN A 320 -8.78 -7.08 2.71
C ASN A 320 -8.09 -6.43 3.91
N SER A 321 -6.79 -6.71 4.13
CA SER A 321 -6.04 -6.08 5.20
C SER A 321 -5.94 -4.56 5.03
N ARG A 322 -5.87 -4.05 3.80
CA ARG A 322 -5.94 -2.61 3.53
C ARG A 322 -7.24 -1.96 4.00
N PHE A 323 -8.36 -2.66 3.86
CA PHE A 323 -9.65 -2.14 4.32
C PHE A 323 -9.70 -1.99 5.85
N PHE A 324 -9.07 -2.88 6.59
CA PHE A 324 -9.21 -2.96 8.06
C PHE A 324 -8.04 -2.37 8.84
N ILE A 325 -6.95 -1.98 8.21
CA ILE A 325 -5.79 -1.39 8.88
C ILE A 325 -6.15 -0.14 9.71
N GLY A 326 -7.18 0.59 9.32
CA GLY A 326 -7.65 1.75 10.06
C GLY A 326 -8.24 1.43 11.44
N ILE A 327 -8.71 0.20 11.68
CA ILE A 327 -9.33 -0.20 12.95
C ILE A 327 -8.32 -0.19 14.10
N PRO A 328 -7.18 -0.93 14.05
CA PRO A 328 -6.18 -0.84 15.11
C PRO A 328 -5.64 0.58 15.30
N LEU A 329 -5.52 1.37 14.22
CA LEU A 329 -5.11 2.77 14.31
C LEU A 329 -6.14 3.62 15.07
N ALA A 330 -7.43 3.45 14.80
CA ALA A 330 -8.50 4.13 15.53
C ALA A 330 -8.51 3.71 17.01
N LEU A 331 -8.37 2.42 17.30
CA LEU A 331 -8.29 1.92 18.68
C LEU A 331 -7.10 2.53 19.42
N ALA A 332 -5.93 2.62 18.78
CA ALA A 332 -4.75 3.27 19.35
C ALA A 332 -5.07 4.71 19.80
N MET A 333 -5.78 5.48 18.94
CA MET A 333 -6.18 6.84 19.28
C MET A 333 -7.16 6.89 20.45
N PHE A 334 -8.16 6.03 20.47
CA PHE A 334 -9.17 6.03 21.52
C PHE A 334 -8.67 5.51 22.87
N TYR A 335 -7.67 4.65 22.92
CA TYR A 335 -7.02 4.26 24.17
C TYR A 335 -6.43 5.45 24.95
N THR A 336 -6.09 6.53 24.25
CA THR A 336 -5.66 7.78 24.89
C THR A 336 -6.75 8.44 25.75
N GLN A 337 -8.00 8.04 25.61
CA GLN A 337 -9.15 8.55 26.35
C GLN A 337 -9.52 7.70 27.58
N LEU A 338 -8.79 6.63 27.87
CA LEU A 338 -9.00 5.82 29.06
C LEU A 338 -8.72 6.62 30.36
N LYS A 339 -9.43 6.26 31.44
CA LYS A 339 -9.08 6.75 32.78
C LYS A 339 -7.67 6.32 33.14
N ASP A 340 -6.92 7.19 33.82
CA ASP A 340 -5.51 6.96 34.13
C ASP A 340 -5.29 5.62 34.85
N LYS A 341 -6.16 5.26 35.82
CA LYS A 341 -6.10 3.97 36.52
C LYS A 341 -6.20 2.78 35.58
N ALA A 342 -7.15 2.79 34.62
CA ALA A 342 -7.32 1.72 33.63
C ALA A 342 -6.12 1.66 32.68
N MET A 343 -5.60 2.81 32.26
CA MET A 343 -4.43 2.91 31.41
C MET A 343 -3.19 2.29 32.08
N HIS A 344 -2.94 2.60 33.35
CA HIS A 344 -1.82 2.03 34.09
C HIS A 344 -1.92 0.51 34.29
N VAL A 345 -3.14 -0.03 34.42
CA VAL A 345 -3.34 -1.48 34.52
C VAL A 345 -3.08 -2.17 33.19
N LEU A 346 -3.56 -1.57 32.09
CA LEU A 346 -3.49 -2.18 30.76
C LEU A 346 -2.11 -2.07 30.10
N ILE A 347 -1.34 -1.05 30.44
CA ILE A 347 -0.07 -0.74 29.74
C ILE A 347 0.95 -1.87 29.89
N TRP A 348 1.09 -2.47 31.06
CA TRP A 348 2.06 -3.53 31.30
C TRP A 348 1.78 -4.81 30.50
N PRO A 349 0.55 -5.38 30.55
CA PRO A 349 0.21 -6.48 29.67
C PRO A 349 0.45 -6.18 28.19
N MET A 350 0.09 -4.97 27.73
CA MET A 350 0.30 -4.60 26.34
C MET A 350 1.77 -4.49 25.95
N ILE A 351 2.63 -4.00 26.88
CA ILE A 351 4.08 -3.98 26.70
C ILE A 351 4.61 -5.40 26.53
N PHE A 352 4.30 -6.29 27.47
CA PHE A 352 4.81 -7.67 27.44
C PHE A 352 4.32 -8.44 26.23
N ILE A 353 3.02 -8.39 25.92
CA ILE A 353 2.45 -9.07 24.77
C ILE A 353 2.99 -8.46 23.46
N GLY A 354 3.12 -7.14 23.40
CA GLY A 354 3.67 -6.46 22.23
C GLY A 354 5.13 -6.82 21.97
N ALA A 355 5.97 -6.84 23.01
CA ALA A 355 7.37 -7.23 22.89
C ALA A 355 7.52 -8.70 22.46
N ALA A 356 6.74 -9.62 23.06
CA ALA A 356 6.70 -11.02 22.67
C ALA A 356 6.25 -11.18 21.21
N ASN A 357 5.23 -10.41 20.78
CA ASN A 357 4.75 -10.42 19.42
C ASN A 357 5.82 -9.95 18.41
N VAL A 358 6.54 -8.88 18.72
CA VAL A 358 7.63 -8.41 17.85
C VAL A 358 8.74 -9.46 17.75
N GLY A 359 9.13 -10.09 18.86
CA GLY A 359 10.08 -11.19 18.83
C GLY A 359 9.61 -12.36 17.96
N PHE A 360 8.33 -12.75 18.09
CA PHE A 360 7.72 -13.77 17.26
C PHE A 360 7.71 -13.39 15.78
N LYS A 361 7.33 -12.15 15.44
CA LYS A 361 7.32 -11.64 14.06
C LYS A 361 8.71 -11.69 13.42
N ILE A 362 9.75 -11.25 14.14
CA ILE A 362 11.14 -11.26 13.66
C ILE A 362 11.57 -12.71 13.38
N HIS A 363 11.37 -13.60 14.35
CA HIS A 363 11.72 -15.02 14.20
C HIS A 363 10.98 -15.67 13.03
N HIS A 364 9.67 -15.43 12.94
CA HIS A 364 8.84 -15.99 11.87
C HIS A 364 9.22 -15.45 10.49
N LEU A 365 9.54 -14.16 10.40
CA LEU A 365 9.98 -13.54 9.14
C LEU A 365 11.32 -14.13 8.70
N LYS A 366 12.33 -14.16 9.58
CA LYS A 366 13.65 -14.74 9.27
C LYS A 366 13.55 -16.17 8.78
N ASN A 367 12.87 -17.05 9.51
CA ASN A 367 12.73 -18.45 9.11
C ASN A 367 12.03 -18.61 7.75
N LYS A 368 11.05 -17.74 7.42
CA LYS A 368 10.40 -17.81 6.12
C LYS A 368 11.26 -17.25 4.99
N LEU A 369 12.04 -16.22 5.24
CA LEU A 369 12.93 -15.62 4.25
C LEU A 369 14.12 -16.53 3.93
N GLU A 370 14.66 -17.24 4.93
CA GLU A 370 15.79 -18.16 4.75
C GLU A 370 15.40 -19.44 3.99
N THR A 371 14.19 -19.95 4.22
CA THR A 371 13.76 -21.25 3.68
C THR A 371 13.18 -21.21 2.26
N ARG A 372 12.93 -20.02 1.68
CA ARG A 372 12.25 -19.88 0.38
C ARG A 372 13.02 -19.02 -0.60
N LEU A 373 13.50 -19.63 -1.66
CA LEU A 373 14.06 -18.96 -2.84
C LEU A 373 13.01 -18.12 -3.58
N GLN A 374 11.73 -18.52 -3.53
CA GLN A 374 10.61 -17.81 -4.13
C GLN A 374 9.45 -17.76 -3.14
N ILE A 375 9.08 -16.55 -2.72
CA ILE A 375 7.87 -16.34 -1.96
C ILE A 375 6.76 -15.96 -2.94
N THR A 376 6.29 -16.93 -3.70
CA THR A 376 5.32 -16.73 -4.77
C THR A 376 3.92 -16.36 -4.28
N THR A 377 3.57 -16.67 -3.03
CA THR A 377 2.22 -16.44 -2.51
C THR A 377 2.20 -16.18 -1.01
N TRP A 378 3.08 -15.32 -0.53
CA TRP A 378 3.04 -14.97 0.87
C TRP A 378 2.04 -13.83 1.08
N PHE A 379 1.03 -14.09 1.91
CA PHE A 379 -0.08 -13.14 2.14
C PHE A 379 -0.81 -12.68 0.87
N GLY A 380 -0.75 -13.51 -0.20
CA GLY A 380 -1.37 -13.21 -1.48
C GLY A 380 -0.69 -12.09 -2.28
N VAL A 381 0.52 -11.71 -1.94
CA VAL A 381 1.39 -10.88 -2.74
C VAL A 381 2.42 -11.78 -3.41
N HIS A 382 2.57 -11.64 -4.72
CA HIS A 382 3.67 -12.27 -5.42
C HIS A 382 4.90 -11.39 -5.24
N VAL A 383 5.80 -11.81 -4.35
CA VAL A 383 7.09 -11.16 -4.16
C VAL A 383 8.21 -12.08 -4.65
N PHE A 384 9.21 -11.50 -5.27
CA PHE A 384 10.37 -12.17 -5.82
C PHE A 384 11.62 -11.72 -5.09
N LYS A 385 12.57 -12.63 -4.94
CA LYS A 385 13.85 -12.29 -4.35
C LYS A 385 14.60 -11.34 -5.28
N LYS A 386 15.23 -10.33 -4.72
CA LYS A 386 16.05 -9.32 -5.42
C LYS A 386 17.01 -9.95 -6.43
N THR A 387 17.76 -10.99 -6.02
CA THR A 387 18.74 -11.66 -6.87
C THR A 387 18.14 -12.19 -8.16
N GLN A 388 16.94 -12.77 -8.12
CA GLN A 388 16.29 -13.32 -9.32
C GLN A 388 15.95 -12.23 -10.35
N ILE A 389 15.50 -11.07 -9.87
CA ILE A 389 15.17 -9.94 -10.76
C ILE A 389 16.45 -9.28 -11.29
N GLU A 390 17.47 -9.12 -10.45
CA GLU A 390 18.76 -8.53 -10.87
C GLU A 390 19.49 -9.42 -11.86
N GLU A 391 19.47 -10.73 -11.69
CA GLU A 391 20.03 -11.70 -12.64
C GLU A 391 19.32 -11.61 -14.00
N ALA A 392 17.99 -11.65 -14.01
CA ALA A 392 17.21 -11.53 -15.25
C ALA A 392 17.49 -10.20 -15.98
N LEU A 393 17.57 -9.09 -15.25
CA LEU A 393 17.87 -7.79 -15.84
C LEU A 393 19.32 -7.69 -16.34
N HIS A 394 20.26 -8.31 -15.64
CA HIS A 394 21.66 -8.39 -16.07
C HIS A 394 21.76 -9.18 -17.38
N ASP A 395 21.11 -10.32 -17.49
CA ASP A 395 21.08 -11.14 -18.71
C ASP A 395 20.48 -10.37 -19.88
N ILE A 396 19.34 -9.71 -19.67
CA ILE A 396 18.71 -8.87 -20.70
C ILE A 396 19.67 -7.76 -21.16
N LYS A 397 20.34 -7.08 -20.23
CA LYS A 397 21.31 -6.04 -20.55
C LYS A 397 22.48 -6.59 -21.36
N HIS A 398 23.04 -7.73 -20.96
CA HIS A 398 24.13 -8.38 -21.67
C HIS A 398 23.72 -8.79 -23.10
N ILE A 399 22.56 -9.43 -23.25
CA ILE A 399 22.01 -9.86 -24.54
C ILE A 399 21.75 -8.64 -25.45
N THR A 400 21.12 -7.59 -24.92
CA THR A 400 20.81 -6.38 -25.70
C THR A 400 22.07 -5.68 -26.19
N GLN A 401 23.11 -5.63 -25.39
CA GLN A 401 24.40 -5.04 -25.78
C GLN A 401 25.13 -5.89 -26.83
N LYS A 402 25.24 -7.21 -26.61
CA LYS A 402 25.90 -8.15 -27.51
C LYS A 402 25.31 -8.16 -28.91
N HIS A 403 23.99 -8.10 -29.01
CA HIS A 403 23.26 -8.20 -30.28
C HIS A 403 22.78 -6.86 -30.83
N LYS A 404 23.20 -5.73 -30.22
CA LYS A 404 22.79 -4.38 -30.61
C LYS A 404 21.26 -4.26 -30.72
N VAL A 405 20.56 -4.82 -29.74
CA VAL A 405 19.09 -4.79 -29.69
C VAL A 405 18.62 -3.37 -29.44
N GLN A 406 17.69 -2.90 -30.27
CA GLN A 406 17.11 -1.57 -30.15
C GLN A 406 15.77 -1.57 -29.42
N THR A 407 15.07 -2.70 -29.45
CA THR A 407 13.74 -2.82 -28.81
C THR A 407 13.61 -4.15 -28.10
N VAL A 408 13.14 -4.08 -26.85
CA VAL A 408 12.78 -5.26 -26.05
C VAL A 408 11.27 -5.35 -25.99
N ILE A 409 10.74 -6.48 -26.44
CA ILE A 409 9.29 -6.79 -26.39
C ILE A 409 9.09 -7.86 -25.33
N ILE A 410 8.26 -7.58 -24.35
CA ILE A 410 7.97 -8.50 -23.26
C ILE A 410 6.51 -8.92 -23.35
N SER A 411 6.28 -10.21 -23.52
CA SER A 411 4.96 -10.81 -23.41
C SER A 411 4.71 -11.15 -21.95
N ALA A 412 3.98 -10.29 -21.26
CA ALA A 412 3.73 -10.42 -19.83
C ALA A 412 2.61 -11.43 -19.54
N ASN A 413 2.85 -12.71 -19.83
CA ASN A 413 1.92 -13.80 -19.55
C ASN A 413 2.02 -14.28 -18.09
N GLN A 414 3.12 -13.99 -17.42
CA GLN A 414 3.34 -14.30 -16.01
C GLN A 414 3.74 -13.04 -15.24
N TRP A 415 3.54 -13.07 -13.92
CA TRP A 415 3.94 -11.97 -13.03
C TRP A 415 5.43 -11.61 -13.12
N GLN A 416 6.29 -12.59 -13.41
CA GLN A 416 7.73 -12.38 -13.60
C GLN A 416 8.03 -11.47 -14.79
N ASP A 417 7.36 -11.71 -15.91
CA ASP A 417 7.54 -10.92 -17.14
C ASP A 417 7.13 -9.47 -16.92
N GLU A 418 6.03 -9.27 -16.18
CA GLU A 418 5.57 -7.94 -15.80
C GLU A 418 6.56 -7.20 -14.92
N LEU A 419 7.16 -7.90 -13.96
CA LEU A 419 8.19 -7.34 -13.07
C LEU A 419 9.40 -6.84 -13.84
N ILE A 420 9.91 -7.64 -14.78
CA ILE A 420 11.06 -7.29 -15.61
C ILE A 420 10.77 -6.03 -16.44
N ALA A 421 9.56 -5.92 -16.96
CA ALA A 421 9.15 -4.81 -17.80
C ALA A 421 9.10 -3.46 -17.07
N TYR A 422 8.80 -3.47 -15.79
CA TYR A 422 8.82 -2.24 -14.98
C TYR A 422 10.19 -1.97 -14.34
N ALA A 423 10.87 -3.03 -13.90
CA ALA A 423 12.15 -2.91 -13.23
C ALA A 423 13.23 -2.38 -14.17
N GLY A 424 13.23 -2.79 -15.44
CA GLY A 424 14.20 -2.35 -16.43
C GLY A 424 14.30 -0.83 -16.51
N PRO A 425 13.25 -0.11 -16.91
CA PRO A 425 13.26 1.35 -16.97
C PRO A 425 13.49 2.04 -15.64
N ALA A 426 13.06 1.44 -14.53
CA ALA A 426 13.23 2.01 -13.21
C ALA A 426 14.69 1.93 -12.71
N LEU A 427 15.38 0.81 -12.96
CA LEU A 427 16.72 0.56 -12.42
C LEU A 427 17.85 0.95 -13.37
N TYR A 428 17.64 0.86 -14.68
CA TYR A 428 18.68 1.12 -15.68
C TYR A 428 18.32 2.32 -16.56
N PRO A 429 18.90 3.51 -16.29
CA PRO A 429 18.79 4.64 -17.20
C PRO A 429 19.42 4.25 -18.55
N GLY A 430 18.70 4.33 -19.63
CA GLY A 430 19.15 3.87 -20.94
C GLY A 430 18.65 2.49 -21.35
N PHE A 431 17.84 1.84 -20.53
CA PHE A 431 17.01 0.72 -20.95
C PHE A 431 15.87 1.29 -21.82
N THR A 432 16.22 1.70 -23.04
CA THR A 432 15.44 2.66 -23.83
C THR A 432 14.27 2.03 -24.57
N ALA A 433 14.17 0.72 -24.63
CA ALA A 433 13.28 0.12 -25.61
C ALA A 433 12.48 -1.06 -25.03
N THR A 434 11.88 -0.90 -23.87
CA THR A 434 11.01 -1.94 -23.31
C THR A 434 9.57 -1.67 -23.67
N ARG A 435 8.95 -2.55 -24.44
CA ARG A 435 7.53 -2.57 -24.70
C ARG A 435 6.93 -3.83 -24.12
N ILE A 436 5.87 -3.68 -23.33
CA ILE A 436 5.06 -4.79 -22.88
C ILE A 436 3.95 -4.99 -23.91
N THR A 437 3.89 -6.17 -24.48
CA THR A 437 2.85 -6.50 -25.47
C THR A 437 1.60 -7.06 -24.82
N HIS A 438 1.73 -7.77 -23.71
CA HIS A 438 0.59 -8.32 -22.97
C HIS A 438 0.72 -8.14 -21.47
N ALA A 439 -0.35 -7.66 -20.85
CA ALA A 439 -0.64 -7.83 -19.45
C ALA A 439 -1.88 -8.71 -19.34
N PHE A 440 -2.04 -9.46 -18.28
CA PHE A 440 -3.19 -10.29 -17.97
C PHE A 440 -4.51 -9.76 -18.57
N GLY A 441 -5.12 -10.54 -19.44
CA GLY A 441 -6.44 -10.25 -20.00
C GLY A 441 -6.50 -9.30 -21.20
N GLY A 442 -5.46 -9.18 -22.03
CA GLY A 442 -5.51 -8.47 -23.31
C GLY A 442 -5.47 -6.93 -23.22
N HIS A 443 -4.97 -6.38 -22.11
CA HIS A 443 -4.91 -4.93 -21.88
C HIS A 443 -3.51 -4.31 -22.04
N ALA A 444 -2.58 -5.02 -22.65
CA ALA A 444 -1.17 -4.61 -22.76
C ALA A 444 -0.95 -3.25 -23.42
N ASP A 445 -1.80 -2.90 -24.35
CA ASP A 445 -1.62 -1.71 -25.18
C ASP A 445 -1.93 -0.38 -24.48
N ARG A 446 -2.45 -0.42 -23.26
CA ARG A 446 -2.90 0.77 -22.53
C ARG A 446 -1.84 1.40 -21.64
N ARG A 447 -0.61 0.91 -21.64
CA ARG A 447 0.47 1.47 -20.81
C ARG A 447 1.13 2.66 -21.50
N TYR A 448 0.39 3.75 -21.60
CA TYR A 448 0.76 4.98 -22.30
C TYR A 448 2.11 5.57 -21.86
N TRP A 449 2.51 5.40 -20.60
CA TRP A 449 3.79 5.88 -20.06
C TRP A 449 5.00 5.16 -20.67
N LEU A 450 4.84 3.94 -21.15
CA LEU A 450 5.87 3.22 -21.89
C LEU A 450 5.88 3.62 -23.37
N LYS A 451 4.72 3.93 -23.96
CA LYS A 451 4.62 4.33 -25.38
C LYS A 451 5.25 5.67 -25.68
N LYS A 452 5.18 6.64 -24.75
CA LYS A 452 5.72 8.00 -24.96
C LYS A 452 7.25 8.06 -25.00
N GLN A 453 7.94 7.04 -24.56
CA GLN A 453 9.41 7.03 -24.51
C GLN A 453 10.09 6.58 -25.79
N HIS A 454 9.35 6.16 -26.84
CA HIS A 454 9.93 5.48 -27.99
C HIS A 454 9.56 6.13 -29.33
N ALA A 455 10.60 6.69 -29.98
CA ALA A 455 10.56 7.00 -31.41
C ALA A 455 10.51 5.69 -32.25
N ILE A 456 9.70 5.66 -33.28
CA ILE A 456 9.46 4.48 -34.12
C ILE A 456 10.66 4.29 -35.05
N SER A 457 11.39 3.20 -34.90
CA SER A 457 12.40 2.73 -35.85
C SER A 457 11.81 1.60 -36.72
N THR A 458 12.18 1.59 -37.99
CA THR A 458 11.58 0.70 -39.01
C THR A 458 12.37 -0.57 -39.30
N SER A 459 13.63 -0.68 -38.92
CA SER A 459 14.42 -1.91 -39.09
C SER A 459 15.34 -2.10 -37.91
N GLN A 460 15.20 -3.22 -37.19
CA GLN A 460 15.92 -3.35 -35.92
C GLN A 460 16.02 -4.78 -35.43
N ASN A 461 17.03 -5.00 -34.60
CA ASN A 461 17.11 -6.20 -33.79
C ASN A 461 16.18 -6.06 -32.60
N LEU A 462 15.33 -7.05 -32.40
CA LEU A 462 14.35 -7.13 -31.33
C LEU A 462 14.76 -8.24 -30.36
N LEU A 463 14.59 -8.00 -29.08
CA LEU A 463 14.62 -9.04 -28.05
C LEU A 463 13.17 -9.32 -27.64
N TYR A 464 12.73 -10.54 -27.86
CA TYR A 464 11.43 -11.02 -27.38
C TYR A 464 11.61 -11.86 -26.12
N ILE A 465 10.86 -11.54 -25.09
CA ILE A 465 10.88 -12.21 -23.80
C ILE A 465 9.50 -12.79 -23.53
N SER A 466 9.44 -14.10 -23.30
CA SER A 466 8.22 -14.77 -22.88
C SER A 466 8.52 -16.04 -22.11
N SER A 467 7.92 -16.19 -20.93
CA SER A 467 8.04 -17.39 -20.12
C SER A 467 7.18 -18.57 -20.61
N ASN A 468 6.12 -18.31 -21.37
CA ASN A 468 5.16 -19.33 -21.81
C ASN A 468 5.10 -19.56 -23.30
N PHE A 469 5.82 -18.78 -24.09
CA PHE A 469 5.61 -18.74 -25.52
C PHE A 469 6.89 -19.07 -26.28
N ASN A 470 6.88 -20.18 -26.99
CA ASN A 470 7.98 -20.54 -27.88
C ASN A 470 7.67 -20.05 -29.29
N LEU A 471 8.24 -18.91 -29.68
CA LEU A 471 8.18 -18.39 -31.06
C LEU A 471 8.79 -19.34 -32.10
N THR A 472 9.47 -20.40 -31.62
CA THR A 472 10.12 -21.39 -32.52
C THR A 472 9.12 -22.35 -33.18
N LYS A 473 7.84 -22.32 -32.83
CA LYS A 473 6.83 -23.13 -33.53
C LYS A 473 6.59 -22.53 -34.93
N PRO A 474 6.89 -23.28 -36.01
CA PRO A 474 6.90 -22.77 -37.39
C PRO A 474 5.55 -22.24 -37.89
N HIS A 475 4.47 -22.46 -37.17
CA HIS A 475 3.11 -22.06 -37.58
C HIS A 475 2.75 -20.61 -37.24
N ILE A 476 3.61 -19.89 -36.55
CA ILE A 476 3.23 -18.65 -35.89
C ILE A 476 3.69 -17.41 -36.66
N LEU A 477 4.81 -17.48 -37.35
CA LEU A 477 5.36 -16.34 -38.07
C LEU A 477 5.78 -16.77 -39.47
N ASN A 478 5.34 -16.04 -40.50
CA ASN A 478 5.73 -16.25 -41.87
C ASN A 478 7.24 -15.98 -41.99
N GLU A 479 8.05 -16.99 -42.31
CA GLU A 479 9.53 -16.96 -42.29
C GLU A 479 10.16 -15.82 -43.13
N ASN A 480 9.39 -15.22 -44.03
CA ASN A 480 9.85 -14.12 -44.87
C ASN A 480 9.89 -12.74 -44.21
N GLN A 481 9.38 -12.58 -42.99
CA GLN A 481 9.26 -11.28 -42.35
C GLN A 481 10.17 -11.10 -41.12
N TRP A 482 10.78 -12.18 -40.66
CA TRP A 482 11.67 -12.15 -39.51
C TRP A 482 12.70 -13.29 -39.56
N GLN A 483 13.88 -13.04 -39.06
CA GLN A 483 14.92 -14.02 -38.95
C GLN A 483 15.27 -14.20 -37.46
N LYS A 484 15.16 -15.42 -36.96
CA LYS A 484 15.65 -15.79 -35.64
C LYS A 484 17.20 -15.77 -35.68
N ILE A 485 17.81 -14.89 -34.87
CA ILE A 485 19.26 -14.78 -34.79
C ILE A 485 19.80 -15.72 -33.74
N ASN A 486 19.16 -15.76 -32.56
CA ASN A 486 19.60 -16.59 -31.45
C ASN A 486 18.45 -16.92 -30.49
N ASP A 487 18.62 -18.00 -29.73
CA ASP A 487 17.67 -18.51 -28.77
C ASP A 487 18.36 -18.80 -27.44
N TYR A 488 17.90 -18.18 -26.39
CA TYR A 488 18.37 -18.34 -25.02
C TYR A 488 17.26 -18.89 -24.09
N GLY A 489 16.37 -19.69 -24.63
CA GLY A 489 15.20 -20.19 -23.88
C GLY A 489 14.06 -19.18 -23.81
N PHE A 490 13.98 -18.40 -22.74
CA PHE A 490 12.97 -17.35 -22.59
C PHE A 490 13.24 -16.10 -23.44
N TYR A 491 14.46 -15.96 -23.99
CA TYR A 491 14.92 -14.80 -24.74
C TYR A 491 15.17 -15.19 -26.19
N THR A 492 14.42 -14.61 -27.11
CA THR A 492 14.59 -14.83 -28.55
C THR A 492 14.98 -13.53 -29.23
N ILE A 493 16.11 -13.55 -29.96
CA ILE A 493 16.53 -12.41 -30.77
C ILE A 493 16.02 -12.57 -32.18
N ILE A 494 15.38 -11.53 -32.67
CA ILE A 494 14.73 -11.50 -33.96
C ILE A 494 15.22 -10.26 -34.72
N HIS A 495 15.59 -10.44 -35.97
CA HIS A 495 15.75 -9.33 -36.91
C HIS A 495 14.46 -9.15 -37.70
N SER A 496 13.91 -7.94 -37.73
CA SER A 496 12.65 -7.68 -38.41
C SER A 496 12.65 -6.34 -39.13
N ASN A 497 12.00 -6.33 -40.29
CA ASN A 497 11.69 -5.13 -41.06
C ASN A 497 10.30 -4.56 -40.74
N LEU A 498 9.56 -5.18 -39.85
CA LEU A 498 8.26 -4.70 -39.42
C LEU A 498 8.39 -3.54 -38.41
N SER A 499 7.51 -2.59 -38.50
CA SER A 499 7.36 -1.57 -37.46
C SER A 499 6.88 -2.22 -36.15
N ILE A 500 7.20 -1.58 -35.01
CA ILE A 500 6.77 -2.08 -33.70
C ILE A 500 5.24 -2.27 -33.63
N ASN A 501 4.47 -1.38 -34.24
CA ASN A 501 3.02 -1.50 -34.25
C ASN A 501 2.53 -2.71 -35.07
N GLN A 502 3.17 -3.01 -36.20
CA GLN A 502 2.89 -4.21 -36.95
C GLN A 502 3.24 -5.48 -36.19
N TRP A 503 4.36 -5.48 -35.48
CA TRP A 503 4.74 -6.57 -34.59
C TRP A 503 3.71 -6.82 -33.50
N VAL A 504 3.28 -5.77 -32.82
CA VAL A 504 2.30 -5.87 -31.73
C VAL A 504 0.96 -6.39 -32.26
N SER A 505 0.47 -5.84 -33.37
CA SER A 505 -0.77 -6.31 -33.97
C SER A 505 -0.72 -7.79 -34.39
N LYS A 506 0.46 -8.24 -34.85
CA LYS A 506 0.68 -9.65 -35.19
C LYS A 506 0.70 -10.57 -33.97
N LEU A 507 1.41 -10.18 -32.92
CA LEU A 507 1.44 -10.91 -31.66
C LEU A 507 0.04 -11.01 -31.05
N ASP A 508 -0.71 -9.91 -31.05
CA ASP A 508 -2.09 -9.87 -30.56
C ASP A 508 -2.99 -10.88 -31.32
N SER A 509 -2.85 -10.95 -32.63
CA SER A 509 -3.64 -11.90 -33.45
C SER A 509 -3.27 -13.35 -33.18
N ILE A 510 -2.01 -13.64 -32.95
CA ILE A 510 -1.50 -14.99 -32.66
C ILE A 510 -1.97 -15.47 -31.29
N GLU A 511 -1.88 -14.61 -30.27
CA GLU A 511 -2.29 -14.96 -28.92
C GLU A 511 -3.81 -15.09 -28.79
N HIS A 512 -4.57 -14.26 -29.50
CA HIS A 512 -6.02 -14.40 -29.57
C HIS A 512 -6.43 -15.76 -30.18
N ASN A 513 -5.78 -16.17 -31.25
CA ASN A 513 -6.04 -17.48 -31.90
C ASN A 513 -5.64 -18.66 -31.00
N GLN A 514 -4.56 -18.54 -30.20
CA GLN A 514 -4.17 -19.59 -29.26
C GLN A 514 -5.10 -19.68 -28.06
N ALA A 515 -5.60 -18.56 -27.54
CA ALA A 515 -6.59 -18.57 -26.47
C ALA A 515 -7.92 -19.22 -26.89
N LEU A 516 -8.25 -19.17 -28.18
CA LEU A 516 -9.41 -19.87 -28.75
C LEU A 516 -9.17 -21.37 -28.93
N LEU A 517 -7.92 -21.81 -29.14
CA LEU A 517 -7.56 -23.22 -29.29
C LEU A 517 -7.39 -23.95 -27.94
N LEU A 518 -7.23 -23.21 -26.84
CA LEU A 518 -7.09 -23.74 -25.48
C LEU A 518 -8.42 -23.74 -24.71
N LYS A 519 -9.48 -23.21 -25.26
CA LYS A 519 -10.87 -23.32 -24.77
C LYS A 519 -11.59 -24.48 -25.45
#